data_7f88fa0a25737a2b3bf4431984c8f838
#
_entry.id   7f88fa0a25737a2b3bf4431984c8f838
#
_cell.length_a   1.000
_cell.length_b   1.000
_cell.length_c   1.000
_cell.angle_alpha   90.00
_cell.angle_beta   90.00
_cell.angle_gamma   90.00
#
_symmetry.space_group_name_H-M   'P 1'
#
loop_
_entity.id
_entity.type
_entity.pdbx_description
1 polymer ?
#
loop_
_entity_poly.entity_id
_entity_poly.type
_entity_poly.pdbx_seq_one_letter_code
_entity_poly.pdbx_strand_id
1 'polypeptide(L)'
;MDKLVSFALPLMLSGILQLMFNAVDIIVVGRFSGSEALAAVGSTTALINVFTNLFIGISLGANVLAARFFAAGRKEEMSETVHTSITLALISGILMAFVGLVFSKGALELMGTPEDVIGLSTLYMRIYFMGMPFFMLYNYGAAILRAVGDTKRPLYFLIIAGVINAGLNMVLVIVFGLGVAGVGIATVFSQMVSCVLVLTCLCRTEGSYKLSFSKLSMKGYYLKQIFQVGIPAGIQSTVINFSNALLQSSVNSFGSTAMAGYTAANNILGFLYVSINSVTQACMSFTSQNFGVGKYKRMDRVLIDCMILSVGAALVLGCGAYFFGAEILQIYTEEADVIQCGVEILSITTVPYFLCGIMDLFPGALRGMGYSAVPMVLSIIGTVGMRVLWIFAFFPQHRSLYFLFISYPASWIATIVMQVVCYYFVRKHCYK
;
A
#
# COMPACT_ATOMS: atom_id res chain seq x y z
N MET A 1 -15.22 15.92 -11.10
CA MET A 1 -13.83 16.24 -10.77
C MET A 1 -13.67 16.62 -9.29
N ASP A 2 -14.33 17.69 -8.80
CA ASP A 2 -14.14 18.21 -7.41
C ASP A 2 -14.30 17.18 -6.29
N LYS A 3 -15.34 16.32 -6.40
CA LYS A 3 -15.55 15.25 -5.42
C LYS A 3 -14.43 14.20 -5.43
N LEU A 4 -13.86 13.92 -6.60
CA LEU A 4 -12.72 12.98 -6.73
C LEU A 4 -11.46 13.57 -6.10
N VAL A 5 -11.17 14.84 -6.36
CA VAL A 5 -10.04 15.55 -5.75
C VAL A 5 -10.20 15.63 -4.23
N SER A 6 -11.38 16.04 -3.76
CA SER A 6 -11.68 16.11 -2.31
C SER A 6 -11.59 14.75 -1.60
N PHE A 7 -11.79 13.65 -2.33
CA PHE A 7 -11.64 12.30 -1.82
C PHE A 7 -10.19 11.81 -1.88
N ALA A 8 -9.51 12.03 -3.02
CA ALA A 8 -8.16 11.52 -3.25
C ALA A 8 -7.08 12.28 -2.45
N LEU A 9 -7.24 13.59 -2.24
CA LEU A 9 -6.25 14.41 -1.53
C LEU A 9 -6.02 13.96 -0.08
N PRO A 10 -7.05 13.71 0.76
CA PRO A 10 -6.80 13.18 2.10
C PRO A 10 -6.16 11.79 2.10
N LEU A 11 -6.45 10.94 1.10
CA LEU A 11 -5.79 9.64 0.95
C LEU A 11 -4.32 9.79 0.61
N MET A 12 -3.99 10.69 -0.29
CA MET A 12 -2.61 11.02 -0.66
C MET A 12 -1.83 11.52 0.56
N LEU A 13 -2.40 12.46 1.31
CA LEU A 13 -1.80 12.98 2.54
C LEU A 13 -1.62 11.87 3.58
N SER A 14 -2.59 10.97 3.74
CA SER A 14 -2.48 9.81 4.64
C SER A 14 -1.31 8.90 4.26
N GLY A 15 -1.14 8.62 2.98
CA GLY A 15 -0.04 7.77 2.51
C GLY A 15 1.33 8.45 2.65
N ILE A 16 1.43 9.74 2.36
CA ILE A 16 2.66 10.54 2.57
C ILE A 16 3.03 10.55 4.05
N LEU A 17 2.06 10.77 4.94
CA LEU A 17 2.29 10.73 6.39
C LEU A 17 2.78 9.37 6.87
N GLN A 18 2.23 8.28 6.34
CA GLN A 18 2.71 6.92 6.67
C GLN A 18 4.18 6.73 6.26
N LEU A 19 4.57 7.20 5.07
CA LEU A 19 5.98 7.16 4.66
C LEU A 19 6.88 7.99 5.58
N MET A 20 6.42 9.18 5.97
CA MET A 20 7.16 10.05 6.89
C MET A 20 7.30 9.41 8.28
N PHE A 21 6.27 8.78 8.81
CA PHE A 21 6.34 8.11 10.12
C PHE A 21 7.31 6.92 10.09
N ASN A 22 7.28 6.12 9.03
CA ASN A 22 8.26 5.05 8.85
C ASN A 22 9.69 5.60 8.77
N ALA A 23 9.90 6.74 8.11
CA ALA A 23 11.20 7.40 8.06
C ALA A 23 11.65 7.89 9.44
N VAL A 24 10.74 8.47 10.24
CA VAL A 24 11.04 8.88 11.63
C VAL A 24 11.45 7.69 12.48
N ASP A 25 10.74 6.56 12.40
CA ASP A 25 11.08 5.33 13.12
C ASP A 25 12.50 4.86 12.79
N ILE A 26 12.85 4.82 11.51
CA ILE A 26 14.18 4.42 11.03
C ILE A 26 15.27 5.39 11.51
N ILE A 27 15.02 6.71 11.44
CA ILE A 27 15.97 7.74 11.87
C ILE A 27 16.23 7.65 13.37
N VAL A 28 15.17 7.50 14.17
CA VAL A 28 15.29 7.41 15.64
C VAL A 28 16.08 6.16 16.03
N VAL A 29 15.78 5.00 15.44
CA VAL A 29 16.53 3.76 15.70
C VAL A 29 17.98 3.91 15.28
N GLY A 30 18.23 4.35 14.06
CA GLY A 30 19.60 4.44 13.51
C GLY A 30 20.49 5.42 14.29
N ARG A 31 19.91 6.54 14.75
CA ARG A 31 20.68 7.59 15.42
C ARG A 31 20.91 7.34 16.91
N PHE A 32 19.98 6.69 17.59
CA PHE A 32 20.01 6.54 19.04
C PHE A 32 20.18 5.10 19.54
N SER A 33 20.01 4.08 18.68
CA SER A 33 20.11 2.67 19.07
C SER A 33 21.22 1.90 18.35
N GLY A 34 21.90 2.54 17.39
CA GLY A 34 23.07 1.97 16.70
C GLY A 34 22.71 1.15 15.46
N SER A 35 23.76 0.71 14.75
CA SER A 35 23.67 0.05 13.46
C SER A 35 22.99 -1.34 13.51
N GLU A 36 23.19 -2.10 14.58
CA GLU A 36 22.53 -3.40 14.77
C GLU A 36 21.02 -3.28 14.91
N ALA A 37 20.55 -2.28 15.66
CA ALA A 37 19.15 -1.99 15.83
C ALA A 37 18.51 -1.52 14.50
N LEU A 38 19.23 -0.72 13.72
CA LEU A 38 18.79 -0.28 12.40
C LEU A 38 18.69 -1.48 11.43
N ALA A 39 19.69 -2.35 11.44
CA ALA A 39 19.69 -3.58 10.64
C ALA A 39 18.54 -4.51 11.05
N ALA A 40 18.22 -4.60 12.34
CA ALA A 40 17.12 -5.39 12.87
C ALA A 40 15.76 -4.91 12.34
N VAL A 41 15.48 -3.61 12.39
CA VAL A 41 14.24 -3.04 11.86
C VAL A 41 14.19 -3.21 10.34
N GLY A 42 15.29 -2.95 9.64
CA GLY A 42 15.38 -3.08 8.18
C GLY A 42 15.11 -4.50 7.69
N SER A 43 15.71 -5.51 8.31
CA SER A 43 15.56 -6.92 7.92
C SER A 43 14.13 -7.45 8.07
N THR A 44 13.37 -6.93 9.04
CA THR A 44 11.98 -7.35 9.29
C THR A 44 10.96 -6.72 8.35
N THR A 45 11.28 -5.58 7.75
CA THR A 45 10.34 -4.79 6.93
C THR A 45 9.78 -5.59 5.75
N ALA A 46 10.61 -6.39 5.07
CA ALA A 46 10.17 -7.19 3.94
C ALA A 46 9.11 -8.23 4.34
N LEU A 47 9.34 -8.95 5.44
CA LEU A 47 8.40 -9.95 5.96
C LEU A 47 7.09 -9.30 6.42
N ILE A 48 7.19 -8.22 7.17
CA ILE A 48 6.02 -7.46 7.63
C ILE A 48 5.18 -7.03 6.43
N ASN A 49 5.81 -6.48 5.39
CA ASN A 49 5.12 -6.01 4.19
C ASN A 49 4.40 -7.13 3.42
N VAL A 50 4.98 -8.33 3.33
CA VAL A 50 4.32 -9.47 2.67
C VAL A 50 2.99 -9.79 3.35
N PHE A 51 2.99 -9.91 4.67
CA PHE A 51 1.78 -10.23 5.43
C PHE A 51 0.79 -9.07 5.44
N THR A 52 1.24 -7.85 5.70
CA THR A 52 0.35 -6.69 5.79
C THR A 52 -0.32 -6.37 4.46
N ASN A 53 0.40 -6.46 3.34
CA ASN A 53 -0.16 -6.18 2.00
C ASN A 53 -1.28 -7.15 1.61
N LEU A 54 -1.17 -8.44 1.98
CA LEU A 54 -2.23 -9.40 1.74
C LEU A 54 -3.53 -8.97 2.44
N PHE A 55 -3.46 -8.64 3.72
CA PHE A 55 -4.63 -8.27 4.51
C PHE A 55 -5.15 -6.86 4.20
N ILE A 56 -4.27 -5.91 3.85
CA ILE A 56 -4.70 -4.62 3.29
C ILE A 56 -5.48 -4.86 1.99
N GLY A 57 -5.02 -5.78 1.12
CA GLY A 57 -5.76 -6.18 -0.06
C GLY A 57 -7.17 -6.68 0.26
N ILE A 58 -7.32 -7.51 1.31
CA ILE A 58 -8.64 -8.00 1.73
C ILE A 58 -9.52 -6.86 2.23
N SER A 59 -8.98 -5.84 2.90
CA SER A 59 -9.73 -4.65 3.32
C SER A 59 -10.29 -3.84 2.15
N LEU A 60 -9.64 -3.89 0.97
CA LEU A 60 -10.19 -3.29 -0.26
C LEU A 60 -11.49 -3.99 -0.69
N GLY A 61 -11.60 -5.30 -0.47
CA GLY A 61 -12.85 -6.05 -0.71
C GLY A 61 -13.98 -5.54 0.18
N ALA A 62 -13.71 -5.28 1.46
CA ALA A 62 -14.66 -4.67 2.38
C ALA A 62 -15.09 -3.26 1.91
N ASN A 63 -14.14 -2.43 1.43
CA ASN A 63 -14.44 -1.12 0.87
C ASN A 63 -15.39 -1.22 -0.35
N VAL A 64 -15.08 -2.08 -1.30
CA VAL A 64 -15.89 -2.27 -2.52
C VAL A 64 -17.31 -2.70 -2.18
N LEU A 65 -17.46 -3.67 -1.30
CA LEU A 65 -18.76 -4.19 -0.93
C LEU A 65 -19.59 -3.16 -0.15
N ALA A 66 -18.99 -2.50 0.82
CA ALA A 66 -19.62 -1.43 1.60
C ALA A 66 -20.02 -0.24 0.70
N ALA A 67 -19.16 0.19 -0.23
CA ALA A 67 -19.46 1.27 -1.16
C ALA A 67 -20.67 0.96 -2.05
N ARG A 68 -20.77 -0.30 -2.52
CA ARG A 68 -21.89 -0.79 -3.33
C ARG A 68 -23.21 -0.72 -2.58
N PHE A 69 -23.28 -1.30 -1.38
CA PHE A 69 -24.52 -1.35 -0.60
C PHE A 69 -24.93 0.02 -0.05
N PHE A 70 -23.94 0.84 0.35
CA PHE A 70 -24.19 2.20 0.79
C PHE A 70 -24.85 3.04 -0.31
N ALA A 71 -24.29 3.03 -1.52
CA ALA A 71 -24.84 3.79 -2.64
C ALA A 71 -26.21 3.28 -3.10
N ALA A 72 -26.45 1.96 -3.03
CA ALA A 72 -27.72 1.34 -3.37
C ALA A 72 -28.81 1.57 -2.27
N GLY A 73 -28.48 2.20 -1.15
CA GLY A 73 -29.43 2.41 -0.04
C GLY A 73 -29.82 1.12 0.69
N ARG A 74 -29.09 0.03 0.51
CA ARG A 74 -29.36 -1.28 1.09
C ARG A 74 -28.81 -1.33 2.52
N LYS A 75 -29.61 -0.83 3.47
CA LYS A 75 -29.19 -0.57 4.85
C LYS A 75 -28.82 -1.84 5.61
N GLU A 76 -29.57 -2.92 5.43
CA GLU A 76 -29.34 -4.19 6.12
C GLU A 76 -28.04 -4.82 5.65
N GLU A 77 -27.83 -4.93 4.32
CA GLU A 77 -26.63 -5.50 3.75
C GLU A 77 -25.38 -4.65 4.04
N MET A 78 -25.54 -3.32 4.13
CA MET A 78 -24.47 -2.44 4.58
C MET A 78 -24.09 -2.72 6.04
N SER A 79 -25.08 -2.84 6.93
CA SER A 79 -24.84 -3.19 8.34
C SER A 79 -24.14 -4.55 8.46
N GLU A 80 -24.61 -5.58 7.75
CA GLU A 80 -24.01 -6.91 7.76
C GLU A 80 -22.56 -6.91 7.20
N THR A 81 -22.31 -6.12 6.17
CA THR A 81 -20.96 -5.92 5.61
C THR A 81 -20.02 -5.29 6.63
N VAL A 82 -20.47 -4.27 7.36
CA VAL A 82 -19.68 -3.61 8.41
C VAL A 82 -19.32 -4.60 9.51
N HIS A 83 -20.31 -5.32 10.05
CA HIS A 83 -20.07 -6.25 11.15
C HIS A 83 -19.22 -7.44 10.73
N THR A 84 -19.44 -8.00 9.52
CA THR A 84 -18.59 -9.06 8.95
C THR A 84 -17.16 -8.56 8.74
N SER A 85 -16.96 -7.33 8.24
CA SER A 85 -15.63 -6.76 7.99
C SER A 85 -14.84 -6.54 9.28
N ILE A 86 -15.48 -6.00 10.32
CA ILE A 86 -14.82 -5.76 11.62
C ILE A 86 -14.52 -7.08 12.33
N THR A 87 -15.43 -8.06 12.27
CA THR A 87 -15.17 -9.40 12.81
C THR A 87 -14.01 -10.08 12.09
N LEU A 88 -13.97 -9.99 10.76
CA LEU A 88 -12.85 -10.50 9.95
C LEU A 88 -11.52 -9.81 10.31
N ALA A 89 -11.54 -8.48 10.48
CA ALA A 89 -10.35 -7.72 10.89
C ALA A 89 -9.80 -8.20 12.24
N LEU A 90 -10.69 -8.42 13.22
CA LEU A 90 -10.31 -8.90 14.54
C LEU A 90 -9.71 -10.31 14.48
N ILE A 91 -10.39 -11.24 13.81
CA ILE A 91 -9.93 -12.64 13.69
C ILE A 91 -8.62 -12.71 12.92
N SER A 92 -8.52 -12.02 11.77
CA SER A 92 -7.27 -11.99 10.98
C SER A 92 -6.13 -11.34 11.73
N GLY A 93 -6.40 -10.26 12.48
CA GLY A 93 -5.40 -9.61 13.32
C GLY A 93 -4.87 -10.51 14.45
N ILE A 94 -5.76 -11.23 15.16
CA ILE A 94 -5.38 -12.19 16.20
C ILE A 94 -4.59 -13.36 15.58
N LEU A 95 -5.05 -13.89 14.45
CA LEU A 95 -4.34 -14.95 13.73
C LEU A 95 -2.92 -14.50 13.36
N MET A 96 -2.78 -13.28 12.83
CA MET A 96 -1.48 -12.72 12.46
C MET A 96 -0.58 -12.48 13.68
N ALA A 97 -1.15 -12.01 14.79
CA ALA A 97 -0.40 -11.87 16.03
C ALA A 97 0.15 -13.23 16.49
N PHE A 98 -0.67 -14.27 16.46
CA PHE A 98 -0.24 -15.62 16.80
C PHE A 98 0.85 -16.14 15.85
N VAL A 99 0.66 -16.02 14.52
CA VAL A 99 1.64 -16.42 13.51
C VAL A 99 2.96 -15.67 13.71
N GLY A 100 2.90 -14.36 13.92
CA GLY A 100 4.10 -13.55 14.16
C GLY A 100 4.84 -13.93 15.44
N LEU A 101 4.13 -14.19 16.55
CA LEU A 101 4.76 -14.60 17.81
C LEU A 101 5.49 -15.94 17.69
N VAL A 102 4.88 -16.90 16.97
CA VAL A 102 5.42 -18.28 16.87
C VAL A 102 6.50 -18.38 15.81
N PHE A 103 6.26 -17.82 14.61
CA PHE A 103 7.09 -18.09 13.42
C PHE A 103 8.13 -17.00 13.11
N SER A 104 8.16 -15.86 13.84
CA SER A 104 9.09 -14.77 13.54
C SER A 104 10.54 -15.21 13.45
N LYS A 105 11.02 -15.97 14.43
CA LYS A 105 12.41 -16.42 14.45
C LYS A 105 12.74 -17.32 13.27
N GLY A 106 11.92 -18.35 13.04
CA GLY A 106 12.13 -19.27 11.93
C GLY A 106 12.07 -18.61 10.55
N ALA A 107 11.19 -17.63 10.38
CA ALA A 107 11.12 -16.86 9.13
C ALA A 107 12.38 -16.02 8.89
N LEU A 108 12.93 -15.39 9.95
CA LEU A 108 14.18 -14.63 9.88
C LEU A 108 15.40 -15.53 9.63
N GLU A 109 15.44 -16.72 10.22
CA GLU A 109 16.48 -17.74 9.96
C GLU A 109 16.44 -18.18 8.49
N LEU A 110 15.26 -18.46 7.94
CA LEU A 110 15.10 -18.81 6.52
C LEU A 110 15.53 -17.69 5.56
N MET A 111 15.45 -16.43 5.99
CA MET A 111 15.94 -15.28 5.23
C MET A 111 17.45 -15.06 5.35
N GLY A 112 18.16 -15.85 6.17
CA GLY A 112 19.59 -15.71 6.39
C GLY A 112 19.95 -14.46 7.20
N THR A 113 19.08 -14.04 8.14
CA THR A 113 19.39 -12.91 9.05
C THR A 113 20.61 -13.25 9.91
N PRO A 114 21.65 -12.37 9.98
CA PRO A 114 22.87 -12.62 10.76
C PRO A 114 22.60 -12.87 12.25
N GLU A 115 23.43 -13.70 12.89
CA GLU A 115 23.26 -14.12 14.28
C GLU A 115 23.31 -12.96 15.30
N ASP A 116 24.10 -11.92 15.02
CA ASP A 116 24.24 -10.71 15.82
C ASP A 116 22.96 -9.85 15.81
N VAL A 117 22.16 -9.93 14.75
CA VAL A 117 20.96 -9.10 14.55
C VAL A 117 19.66 -9.86 14.81
N ILE A 118 19.64 -11.20 14.67
CA ILE A 118 18.43 -12.01 14.71
C ILE A 118 17.64 -11.88 16.01
N GLY A 119 18.34 -11.68 17.14
CA GLY A 119 17.71 -11.50 18.43
C GLY A 119 16.84 -10.23 18.47
N LEU A 120 17.41 -9.11 18.03
CA LEU A 120 16.71 -7.81 17.98
C LEU A 120 15.61 -7.82 16.91
N SER A 121 15.86 -8.43 15.75
CA SER A 121 14.87 -8.59 14.68
C SER A 121 13.66 -9.40 15.14
N THR A 122 13.90 -10.51 15.85
CA THR A 122 12.83 -11.35 16.40
C THR A 122 12.01 -10.59 17.44
N LEU A 123 12.66 -9.85 18.33
CA LEU A 123 12.00 -9.04 19.34
C LEU A 123 11.11 -7.97 18.70
N TYR A 124 11.64 -7.20 17.74
CA TYR A 124 10.89 -6.17 17.02
C TYR A 124 9.69 -6.76 16.30
N MET A 125 9.92 -7.84 15.55
CA MET A 125 8.87 -8.49 14.77
C MET A 125 7.75 -9.03 15.66
N ARG A 126 8.07 -9.66 16.80
CA ARG A 126 7.08 -10.13 17.76
C ARG A 126 6.24 -8.98 18.32
N ILE A 127 6.90 -7.88 18.75
CA ILE A 127 6.19 -6.69 19.25
C ILE A 127 5.28 -6.12 18.16
N TYR A 128 5.78 -5.97 16.94
CA TYR A 128 4.99 -5.46 15.81
C TYR A 128 3.76 -6.31 15.54
N PHE A 129 3.91 -7.64 15.50
CA PHE A 129 2.79 -8.57 15.26
C PHE A 129 1.77 -8.59 16.40
N MET A 130 2.15 -8.29 17.64
CA MET A 130 1.18 -8.07 18.73
C MET A 130 0.25 -6.86 18.43
N GLY A 131 0.69 -5.90 17.65
CA GLY A 131 -0.11 -4.77 17.19
C GLY A 131 -1.05 -5.06 16.03
N MET A 132 -0.93 -6.23 15.38
CA MET A 132 -1.72 -6.55 14.17
C MET A 132 -3.24 -6.49 14.35
N PRO A 133 -3.84 -6.89 15.48
CA PRO A 133 -5.28 -6.71 15.68
C PRO A 133 -5.71 -5.23 15.55
N PHE A 134 -4.94 -4.31 16.11
CA PHE A 134 -5.22 -2.87 16.04
C PHE A 134 -5.02 -2.34 14.62
N PHE A 135 -3.94 -2.76 13.97
CA PHE A 135 -3.64 -2.41 12.59
C PHE A 135 -4.77 -2.86 11.63
N MET A 136 -5.23 -4.10 11.77
CA MET A 136 -6.31 -4.63 10.93
C MET A 136 -7.63 -3.91 11.18
N LEU A 137 -8.01 -3.72 12.44
CA LEU A 137 -9.24 -3.01 12.80
C LEU A 137 -9.24 -1.57 12.26
N TYR A 138 -8.11 -0.86 12.33
CA TYR A 138 -7.98 0.46 11.73
C TYR A 138 -8.16 0.40 10.21
N ASN A 139 -7.47 -0.50 9.50
CA ASN A 139 -7.53 -0.58 8.04
C ASN A 139 -8.94 -0.89 7.52
N TYR A 140 -9.64 -1.86 8.15
CA TYR A 140 -11.00 -2.20 7.76
C TYR A 140 -12.00 -1.10 8.15
N GLY A 141 -11.87 -0.49 9.32
CA GLY A 141 -12.69 0.65 9.73
C GLY A 141 -12.50 1.85 8.80
N ALA A 142 -11.27 2.18 8.44
CA ALA A 142 -10.95 3.21 7.45
C ALA A 142 -11.49 2.85 6.05
N ALA A 143 -11.47 1.57 5.66
CA ALA A 143 -12.06 1.10 4.40
C ALA A 143 -13.58 1.34 4.36
N ILE A 144 -14.28 1.12 5.47
CA ILE A 144 -15.72 1.40 5.60
C ILE A 144 -15.99 2.91 5.50
N LEU A 145 -15.19 3.75 6.19
CA LEU A 145 -15.35 5.21 6.09
C LEU A 145 -15.09 5.71 4.67
N ARG A 146 -14.06 5.19 3.99
CA ARG A 146 -13.81 5.51 2.57
C ARG A 146 -14.96 5.07 1.67
N ALA A 147 -15.59 3.93 1.94
CA ALA A 147 -16.72 3.42 1.16
C ALA A 147 -17.92 4.37 1.17
N VAL A 148 -18.16 5.07 2.27
CA VAL A 148 -19.22 6.08 2.40
C VAL A 148 -18.79 7.49 1.97
N GLY A 149 -17.55 7.65 1.48
CA GLY A 149 -17.03 8.91 0.98
C GLY A 149 -16.25 9.74 1.98
N ASP A 150 -16.05 9.25 3.20
CA ASP A 150 -15.30 9.96 4.25
C ASP A 150 -13.83 9.53 4.29
N THR A 151 -12.97 10.33 3.67
CA THR A 151 -11.51 10.13 3.70
C THR A 151 -10.79 11.06 4.67
N LYS A 152 -11.49 12.08 5.18
CA LYS A 152 -10.92 13.09 6.09
C LYS A 152 -10.73 12.54 7.51
N ARG A 153 -11.74 11.85 8.04
CA ARG A 153 -11.65 11.29 9.40
C ARG A 153 -10.51 10.29 9.54
N PRO A 154 -10.31 9.29 8.65
CA PRO A 154 -9.15 8.41 8.68
C PRO A 154 -7.81 9.16 8.65
N LEU A 155 -7.71 10.25 7.87
CA LEU A 155 -6.53 11.12 7.85
C LEU A 155 -6.26 11.74 9.23
N TYR A 156 -7.28 12.32 9.88
CA TYR A 156 -7.12 12.92 11.21
C TYR A 156 -6.70 11.88 12.26
N PHE A 157 -7.27 10.67 12.22
CA PHE A 157 -6.88 9.59 13.11
C PHE A 157 -5.42 9.19 12.93
N LEU A 158 -4.97 9.17 11.67
CA LEU A 158 -3.58 8.87 11.35
C LEU A 158 -2.62 9.98 11.81
N ILE A 159 -3.00 11.26 11.66
CA ILE A 159 -2.21 12.39 12.15
C ILE A 159 -2.02 12.29 13.67
N ILE A 160 -3.11 12.08 14.42
CA ILE A 160 -3.07 11.94 15.88
C ILE A 160 -2.17 10.76 16.27
N ALA A 161 -2.38 9.59 15.66
CA ALA A 161 -1.58 8.41 15.93
C ALA A 161 -0.10 8.61 15.60
N GLY A 162 0.20 9.29 14.49
CA GLY A 162 1.58 9.55 14.08
C GLY A 162 2.32 10.53 14.98
N VAL A 163 1.66 11.58 15.45
CA VAL A 163 2.25 12.51 16.45
C VAL A 163 2.53 11.76 17.75
N ILE A 164 1.62 10.90 18.20
CA ILE A 164 1.82 10.07 19.37
C ILE A 164 2.98 9.07 19.15
N ASN A 165 3.05 8.44 17.97
CA ASN A 165 4.14 7.54 17.61
C ASN A 165 5.49 8.25 17.69
N ALA A 166 5.65 9.41 17.05
CA ALA A 166 6.88 10.18 17.09
C ALA A 166 7.27 10.60 18.51
N GLY A 167 6.30 11.06 19.30
CA GLY A 167 6.53 11.42 20.70
C GLY A 167 6.97 10.22 21.57
N LEU A 168 6.28 9.09 21.42
CA LEU A 168 6.61 7.86 22.13
C LEU A 168 7.97 7.28 21.70
N ASN A 169 8.31 7.34 20.42
CA ASN A 169 9.63 6.93 19.95
C ASN A 169 10.73 7.72 20.65
N MET A 170 10.60 9.04 20.74
CA MET A 170 11.57 9.88 21.44
C MET A 170 11.68 9.50 22.92
N VAL A 171 10.55 9.31 23.60
CA VAL A 171 10.54 8.96 25.03
C VAL A 171 11.09 7.55 25.26
N LEU A 172 10.60 6.54 24.55
CA LEU A 172 10.96 5.15 24.81
C LEU A 172 12.39 4.82 24.33
N VAL A 173 12.84 5.41 23.23
CA VAL A 173 14.18 5.14 22.70
C VAL A 173 15.24 6.02 23.37
N ILE A 174 14.98 7.34 23.50
CA ILE A 174 16.00 8.28 23.98
C ILE A 174 16.03 8.34 25.51
N VAL A 175 14.85 8.44 26.16
CA VAL A 175 14.80 8.61 27.63
C VAL A 175 14.93 7.26 28.36
N PHE A 176 14.18 6.23 27.88
CA PHE A 176 14.18 4.91 28.51
C PHE A 176 15.23 3.94 27.92
N GLY A 177 15.87 4.28 26.80
CA GLY A 177 16.91 3.44 26.18
C GLY A 177 16.44 2.08 25.70
N LEU A 178 15.15 1.91 25.37
CA LEU A 178 14.57 0.62 25.00
C LEU A 178 14.94 0.17 23.55
N GLY A 179 15.66 1.00 22.81
CA GLY A 179 16.12 0.66 21.46
C GLY A 179 15.00 0.18 20.53
N VAL A 180 15.23 -0.96 19.91
CA VAL A 180 14.28 -1.59 18.96
C VAL A 180 12.91 -1.89 19.59
N ALA A 181 12.91 -2.33 20.87
CA ALA A 181 11.66 -2.59 21.57
C ALA A 181 10.85 -1.30 21.77
N GLY A 182 11.52 -0.17 22.05
CA GLY A 182 10.87 1.13 22.20
C GLY A 182 10.10 1.55 20.95
N VAL A 183 10.71 1.41 19.77
CA VAL A 183 10.06 1.73 18.48
C VAL A 183 8.89 0.79 18.21
N GLY A 184 9.06 -0.51 18.44
CA GLY A 184 7.98 -1.48 18.29
C GLY A 184 6.78 -1.14 19.18
N ILE A 185 7.01 -0.83 20.47
CA ILE A 185 5.96 -0.46 21.42
C ILE A 185 5.28 0.86 21.01
N ALA A 186 6.04 1.88 20.58
CA ALA A 186 5.48 3.14 20.09
C ALA A 186 4.57 2.93 18.90
N THR A 187 4.97 2.07 17.96
CA THR A 187 4.18 1.72 16.77
C THR A 187 2.88 1.01 17.16
N VAL A 188 2.94 0.00 18.04
CA VAL A 188 1.75 -0.72 18.51
C VAL A 188 0.79 0.21 19.24
N PHE A 189 1.30 1.07 20.11
CA PHE A 189 0.47 2.02 20.86
C PHE A 189 -0.22 3.01 19.93
N SER A 190 0.49 3.55 18.93
CA SER A 190 -0.09 4.46 17.94
C SER A 190 -1.16 3.78 17.08
N GLN A 191 -0.95 2.52 16.71
CA GLN A 191 -1.95 1.70 16.01
C GLN A 191 -3.18 1.47 16.88
N MET A 192 -3.01 1.23 18.18
CA MET A 192 -4.11 1.11 19.14
C MET A 192 -4.92 2.41 19.22
N VAL A 193 -4.27 3.56 19.25
CA VAL A 193 -4.95 4.87 19.27
C VAL A 193 -5.78 5.06 17.99
N SER A 194 -5.21 4.84 16.82
CA SER A 194 -5.94 4.97 15.54
C SER A 194 -7.11 3.98 15.45
N CYS A 195 -6.94 2.76 15.96
CA CYS A 195 -7.99 1.76 16.05
C CYS A 195 -9.14 2.24 16.94
N VAL A 196 -8.85 2.73 18.14
CA VAL A 196 -9.88 3.25 19.07
C VAL A 196 -10.63 4.41 18.45
N LEU A 197 -9.93 5.33 17.79
CA LEU A 197 -10.55 6.48 17.12
C LEU A 197 -11.50 6.05 16.00
N VAL A 198 -11.09 5.12 15.13
CA VAL A 198 -11.93 4.66 14.03
C VAL A 198 -13.14 3.86 14.51
N LEU A 199 -12.96 2.98 15.50
CA LEU A 199 -14.07 2.21 16.07
C LEU A 199 -15.05 3.11 16.81
N THR A 200 -14.57 4.07 17.60
CA THR A 200 -15.43 5.07 18.28
C THR A 200 -16.22 5.89 17.25
N CYS A 201 -15.58 6.29 16.15
CA CYS A 201 -16.24 6.97 15.06
C CYS A 201 -17.38 6.13 14.47
N LEU A 202 -17.15 4.86 14.16
CA LEU A 202 -18.15 3.96 13.62
C LEU A 202 -19.30 3.66 14.61
N CYS A 203 -19.00 3.55 15.92
CA CYS A 203 -20.00 3.33 16.94
C CYS A 203 -20.90 4.56 17.18
N ARG A 204 -20.35 5.77 17.08
CA ARG A 204 -21.07 7.03 17.29
C ARG A 204 -21.81 7.52 16.04
N THR A 205 -21.52 6.95 14.89
CA THR A 205 -22.19 7.31 13.63
C THR A 205 -23.65 6.91 13.67
N GLU A 206 -24.52 7.75 13.10
CA GLU A 206 -25.91 7.43 12.82
C GLU A 206 -26.06 6.96 11.38
N GLY A 207 -26.77 5.85 11.16
CA GLY A 207 -27.03 5.33 9.82
C GLY A 207 -26.67 3.85 9.63
N SER A 208 -26.68 3.42 8.37
CA SER A 208 -26.54 2.02 7.97
C SER A 208 -25.17 1.41 8.22
N TYR A 209 -24.14 2.24 8.43
CA TYR A 209 -22.78 1.78 8.72
C TYR A 209 -22.36 1.92 10.18
N LYS A 210 -23.33 2.11 11.07
CA LYS A 210 -23.10 2.11 12.51
C LYS A 210 -22.61 0.75 12.97
N LEU A 211 -21.49 0.76 13.71
CA LEU A 211 -20.96 -0.43 14.36
C LEU A 211 -21.63 -0.64 15.72
N SER A 212 -22.08 -1.86 15.96
CA SER A 212 -22.56 -2.31 17.27
C SER A 212 -21.85 -3.60 17.65
N PHE A 213 -21.12 -3.60 18.75
CA PHE A 213 -20.38 -4.80 19.19
C PHE A 213 -21.29 -5.99 19.50
N SER A 214 -22.56 -5.75 19.87
CA SER A 214 -23.53 -6.82 20.11
C SER A 214 -24.00 -7.51 18.83
N LYS A 215 -23.78 -6.90 17.64
CA LYS A 215 -24.17 -7.43 16.34
C LYS A 215 -22.99 -8.03 15.55
N LEU A 216 -21.81 -8.12 16.18
CA LEU A 216 -20.66 -8.71 15.51
C LEU A 216 -20.99 -10.15 15.09
N SER A 217 -20.87 -10.39 13.80
CA SER A 217 -21.15 -11.69 13.18
C SER A 217 -20.34 -11.84 11.91
N MET A 218 -20.04 -13.07 11.53
CA MET A 218 -19.36 -13.35 10.27
C MET A 218 -20.28 -14.15 9.37
N LYS A 219 -20.91 -13.45 8.43
CA LYS A 219 -21.83 -14.08 7.48
C LYS A 219 -21.09 -14.50 6.22
N GLY A 220 -21.16 -15.80 5.92
CA GLY A 220 -20.41 -16.43 4.82
C GLY A 220 -20.66 -15.79 3.46
N TYR A 221 -21.87 -15.29 3.20
CA TYR A 221 -22.19 -14.59 1.95
C TYR A 221 -21.36 -13.33 1.73
N TYR A 222 -21.28 -12.43 2.73
CA TYR A 222 -20.50 -11.20 2.65
C TYR A 222 -19.00 -11.49 2.72
N LEU A 223 -18.58 -12.43 3.54
CA LEU A 223 -17.20 -12.89 3.64
C LEU A 223 -16.67 -13.38 2.28
N LYS A 224 -17.44 -14.19 1.57
CA LYS A 224 -17.10 -14.69 0.23
C LYS A 224 -16.91 -13.54 -0.75
N GLN A 225 -17.78 -12.54 -0.75
CA GLN A 225 -17.67 -11.38 -1.64
C GLN A 225 -16.46 -10.50 -1.29
N ILE A 226 -16.16 -10.29 0.00
CA ILE A 226 -14.96 -9.58 0.45
C ILE A 226 -13.72 -10.31 -0.06
N PHE A 227 -13.65 -11.62 0.08
CA PHE A 227 -12.52 -12.44 -0.37
C PHE A 227 -12.38 -12.49 -1.89
N GLN A 228 -13.47 -12.54 -2.64
CA GLN A 228 -13.44 -12.52 -4.10
C GLN A 228 -12.76 -11.28 -4.68
N VAL A 229 -12.88 -10.14 -4.00
CA VAL A 229 -12.22 -8.90 -4.40
C VAL A 229 -10.87 -8.76 -3.72
N GLY A 230 -10.81 -9.01 -2.43
CA GLY A 230 -9.67 -8.68 -1.58
C GLY A 230 -8.48 -9.62 -1.72
N ILE A 231 -8.71 -10.93 -1.77
CA ILE A 231 -7.59 -11.90 -1.89
C ILE A 231 -6.80 -11.69 -3.18
N PRO A 232 -7.44 -11.59 -4.37
CA PRO A 232 -6.68 -11.32 -5.59
C PRO A 232 -5.92 -9.98 -5.53
N ALA A 233 -6.51 -8.94 -4.91
CA ALA A 233 -5.83 -7.66 -4.75
C ALA A 233 -4.59 -7.76 -3.86
N GLY A 234 -4.67 -8.50 -2.76
CA GLY A 234 -3.54 -8.74 -1.86
C GLY A 234 -2.43 -9.56 -2.50
N ILE A 235 -2.79 -10.64 -3.21
CA ILE A 235 -1.84 -11.47 -3.96
C ILE A 235 -1.13 -10.63 -5.02
N GLN A 236 -1.86 -9.81 -5.78
CA GLN A 236 -1.26 -8.92 -6.78
C GLN A 236 -0.20 -8.01 -6.16
N SER A 237 -0.51 -7.35 -5.04
CA SER A 237 0.42 -6.46 -4.36
C SER A 237 1.67 -7.21 -3.87
N THR A 238 1.50 -8.40 -3.30
CA THR A 238 2.61 -9.23 -2.81
C THR A 238 3.53 -9.68 -3.95
N VAL A 239 2.96 -10.14 -5.08
CA VAL A 239 3.73 -10.61 -6.23
C VAL A 239 4.47 -9.47 -6.94
N ILE A 240 3.87 -8.28 -7.02
CA ILE A 240 4.54 -7.08 -7.55
C ILE A 240 5.73 -6.69 -6.67
N ASN A 241 5.59 -6.73 -5.34
CA ASN A 241 6.71 -6.47 -4.42
C ASN A 241 7.85 -7.49 -4.58
N PHE A 242 7.52 -8.76 -4.81
CA PHE A 242 8.53 -9.77 -5.13
C PHE A 242 9.27 -9.45 -6.45
N SER A 243 8.56 -8.97 -7.48
CA SER A 243 9.17 -8.52 -8.74
C SER A 243 10.14 -7.34 -8.52
N ASN A 244 9.78 -6.40 -7.64
CA ASN A 244 10.68 -5.29 -7.28
C ASN A 244 11.95 -5.80 -6.57
N ALA A 245 11.83 -6.83 -5.73
CA ALA A 245 12.99 -7.46 -5.07
C ALA A 245 13.92 -8.15 -6.07
N LEU A 246 13.40 -8.81 -7.11
CA LEU A 246 14.21 -9.37 -8.20
C LEU A 246 14.98 -8.28 -8.95
N LEU A 247 14.34 -7.16 -9.21
CA LEU A 247 14.97 -6.01 -9.86
C LEU A 247 16.07 -5.43 -8.98
N GLN A 248 15.84 -5.29 -7.67
CA GLN A 248 16.84 -4.89 -6.70
C GLN A 248 18.05 -5.82 -6.70
N SER A 249 17.85 -7.15 -6.77
CA SER A 249 18.94 -8.11 -6.89
C SER A 249 19.80 -7.87 -8.13
N SER A 250 19.18 -7.48 -9.25
CA SER A 250 19.91 -7.10 -10.46
C SER A 250 20.71 -5.80 -10.29
N VAL A 251 20.14 -4.80 -9.60
CA VAL A 251 20.86 -3.55 -9.25
C VAL A 251 22.05 -3.84 -8.35
N ASN A 252 21.93 -4.77 -7.41
CA ASN A 252 23.02 -5.15 -6.50
C ASN A 252 24.26 -5.66 -7.25
N SER A 253 24.07 -6.22 -8.45
CA SER A 253 25.20 -6.68 -9.29
C SER A 253 26.09 -5.56 -9.85
N PHE A 254 25.65 -4.29 -9.74
CA PHE A 254 26.42 -3.10 -10.13
C PHE A 254 27.27 -2.51 -9.00
N GLY A 255 27.15 -3.05 -7.79
CA GLY A 255 27.91 -2.63 -6.61
C GLY A 255 27.16 -1.68 -5.68
N SER A 256 27.85 -1.30 -4.59
CA SER A 256 27.25 -0.53 -3.48
C SER A 256 26.77 0.87 -3.87
N THR A 257 27.48 1.55 -4.76
CA THR A 257 27.10 2.87 -5.28
C THR A 257 25.75 2.85 -5.99
N ALA A 258 25.54 1.86 -6.89
CA ALA A 258 24.28 1.68 -7.59
C ALA A 258 23.14 1.29 -6.63
N MET A 259 23.42 0.44 -5.63
CA MET A 259 22.44 0.09 -4.58
C MET A 259 21.99 1.32 -3.79
N ALA A 260 22.93 2.16 -3.38
CA ALA A 260 22.62 3.39 -2.64
C ALA A 260 21.80 4.37 -3.50
N GLY A 261 22.20 4.59 -4.76
CA GLY A 261 21.47 5.43 -5.72
C GLY A 261 20.05 4.91 -5.98
N TYR A 262 19.89 3.59 -6.17
CA TYR A 262 18.58 2.98 -6.32
C TYR A 262 17.70 3.16 -5.07
N THR A 263 18.26 2.96 -3.89
CA THR A 263 17.50 3.10 -2.63
C THR A 263 17.00 4.52 -2.46
N ALA A 264 17.83 5.53 -2.72
CA ALA A 264 17.43 6.94 -2.66
C ALA A 264 16.36 7.27 -3.72
N ALA A 265 16.56 6.83 -4.97
CA ALA A 265 15.59 7.03 -6.04
C ALA A 265 14.24 6.33 -5.75
N ASN A 266 14.28 5.12 -5.20
CA ASN A 266 13.07 4.35 -4.86
C ASN A 266 12.24 5.02 -3.75
N ASN A 267 12.86 5.71 -2.80
CA ASN A 267 12.14 6.52 -1.83
C ASN A 267 11.37 7.65 -2.50
N ILE A 268 11.96 8.34 -3.47
CA ILE A 268 11.28 9.40 -4.25
C ILE A 268 10.12 8.82 -5.05
N LEU A 269 10.34 7.68 -5.73
CA LEU A 269 9.29 6.97 -6.48
C LEU A 269 8.15 6.51 -5.57
N GLY A 270 8.44 6.20 -4.30
CA GLY A 270 7.44 5.85 -3.29
C GLY A 270 6.43 6.99 -3.06
N PHE A 271 6.86 8.24 -2.99
CA PHE A 271 5.95 9.39 -2.88
C PHE A 271 5.07 9.57 -4.13
N LEU A 272 5.65 9.37 -5.32
CA LEU A 272 4.89 9.39 -6.57
C LEU A 272 3.83 8.28 -6.56
N TYR A 273 4.22 7.06 -6.19
CA TYR A 273 3.32 5.91 -6.16
C TYR A 273 2.14 6.10 -5.21
N VAL A 274 2.38 6.60 -4.00
CA VAL A 274 1.32 6.87 -3.01
C VAL A 274 0.30 7.87 -3.56
N SER A 275 0.75 8.88 -4.28
CA SER A 275 -0.12 9.89 -4.90
C SER A 275 -1.04 9.26 -5.96
N ILE A 276 -0.50 8.43 -6.84
CA ILE A 276 -1.23 7.72 -7.89
C ILE A 276 -2.20 6.69 -7.28
N ASN A 277 -1.73 5.91 -6.31
CA ASN A 277 -2.53 4.89 -5.65
C ASN A 277 -3.76 5.48 -4.96
N SER A 278 -3.67 6.71 -4.44
CA SER A 278 -4.80 7.43 -3.84
C SER A 278 -5.90 7.71 -4.86
N VAL A 279 -5.54 8.06 -6.10
CA VAL A 279 -6.50 8.24 -7.20
C VAL A 279 -7.11 6.90 -7.61
N THR A 280 -6.33 5.82 -7.61
CA THR A 280 -6.82 4.46 -7.89
C THR A 280 -7.84 4.00 -6.84
N GLN A 281 -7.61 4.26 -5.56
CA GLN A 281 -8.57 3.97 -4.50
C GLN A 281 -9.86 4.80 -4.64
N ALA A 282 -9.74 6.07 -5.06
CA ALA A 282 -10.90 6.90 -5.39
C ALA A 282 -11.68 6.30 -6.56
N CYS A 283 -11.01 5.95 -7.65
CA CYS A 283 -11.60 5.30 -8.82
C CYS A 283 -12.39 4.03 -8.41
N MET A 284 -11.77 3.16 -7.62
CA MET A 284 -12.39 1.93 -7.12
C MET A 284 -13.67 2.21 -6.31
N SER A 285 -13.60 3.12 -5.35
CA SER A 285 -14.72 3.44 -4.47
C SER A 285 -15.89 4.07 -5.24
N PHE A 286 -15.62 5.06 -6.10
CA PHE A 286 -16.67 5.72 -6.90
C PHE A 286 -17.24 4.79 -7.97
N THR A 287 -16.42 3.93 -8.58
CA THR A 287 -16.90 2.90 -9.51
C THR A 287 -17.84 1.93 -8.80
N SER A 288 -17.47 1.45 -7.61
CA SER A 288 -18.31 0.54 -6.83
C SER A 288 -19.65 1.16 -6.42
N GLN A 289 -19.62 2.44 -6.00
CA GLN A 289 -20.85 3.17 -5.69
C GLN A 289 -21.77 3.28 -6.91
N ASN A 290 -21.25 3.65 -8.08
CA ASN A 290 -22.04 3.79 -9.31
C ASN A 290 -22.51 2.43 -9.85
N PHE A 291 -21.72 1.38 -9.69
CA PHE A 291 -22.09 0.01 -10.03
C PHE A 291 -23.26 -0.47 -9.17
N GLY A 292 -23.24 -0.18 -7.87
CA GLY A 292 -24.32 -0.55 -6.93
C GLY A 292 -25.69 0.03 -7.29
N VAL A 293 -25.74 1.19 -7.95
CA VAL A 293 -26.97 1.86 -8.40
C VAL A 293 -27.25 1.72 -9.89
N GLY A 294 -26.49 0.88 -10.62
CA GLY A 294 -26.66 0.64 -12.05
C GLY A 294 -26.35 1.83 -12.96
N LYS A 295 -25.57 2.83 -12.47
CA LYS A 295 -25.20 4.02 -13.26
C LYS A 295 -23.93 3.81 -14.07
N TYR A 296 -23.96 2.86 -14.98
CA TYR A 296 -22.78 2.41 -15.76
C TYR A 296 -22.09 3.51 -16.56
N LYS A 297 -22.84 4.41 -17.22
CA LYS A 297 -22.26 5.56 -17.94
C LYS A 297 -21.45 6.50 -17.04
N ARG A 298 -21.79 6.58 -15.73
CA ARG A 298 -21.01 7.36 -14.76
C ARG A 298 -19.71 6.69 -14.38
N MET A 299 -19.64 5.36 -14.44
CA MET A 299 -18.38 4.63 -14.19
C MET A 299 -17.32 4.97 -15.23
N ASP A 300 -17.70 5.05 -16.52
CA ASP A 300 -16.80 5.46 -17.58
C ASP A 300 -16.26 6.88 -17.35
N ARG A 301 -17.16 7.80 -16.93
CA ARG A 301 -16.75 9.17 -16.60
C ARG A 301 -15.82 9.21 -15.38
N VAL A 302 -16.10 8.42 -14.34
CA VAL A 302 -15.21 8.29 -13.18
C VAL A 302 -13.82 7.81 -13.60
N LEU A 303 -13.74 6.80 -14.48
CA LEU A 303 -12.46 6.30 -14.97
C LEU A 303 -11.70 7.37 -15.74
N ILE A 304 -12.37 8.12 -16.63
CA ILE A 304 -11.76 9.20 -17.41
C ILE A 304 -11.30 10.35 -16.49
N ASP A 305 -12.14 10.78 -15.55
CA ASP A 305 -11.82 11.84 -14.60
C ASP A 305 -10.62 11.44 -13.72
N CYS A 306 -10.58 10.18 -13.26
CA CYS A 306 -9.45 9.63 -12.50
C CYS A 306 -8.19 9.50 -13.37
N MET A 307 -8.32 9.18 -14.66
CA MET A 307 -7.19 9.11 -15.59
C MET A 307 -6.56 10.48 -15.77
N ILE A 308 -7.36 11.52 -15.97
CA ILE A 308 -6.88 12.91 -16.08
C ILE A 308 -6.17 13.34 -14.80
N LEU A 309 -6.76 13.03 -13.64
CA LEU A 309 -6.19 13.37 -12.35
C LEU A 309 -4.88 12.61 -12.07
N SER A 310 -4.83 11.32 -12.35
CA SER A 310 -3.66 10.47 -12.14
C SER A 310 -2.51 10.85 -13.07
N VAL A 311 -2.79 11.05 -14.36
CA VAL A 311 -1.80 11.48 -15.35
C VAL A 311 -1.29 12.88 -15.00
N GLY A 312 -2.19 13.82 -14.65
CA GLY A 312 -1.82 15.19 -14.25
C GLY A 312 -0.92 15.18 -13.01
N ALA A 313 -1.30 14.46 -11.96
CA ALA A 313 -0.50 14.34 -10.74
C ALA A 313 0.86 13.67 -11.02
N ALA A 314 0.87 12.58 -11.80
CA ALA A 314 2.10 11.87 -12.15
C ALA A 314 3.06 12.72 -12.98
N LEU A 315 2.54 13.52 -13.92
CA LEU A 315 3.35 14.44 -14.73
C LEU A 315 3.91 15.59 -13.88
N VAL A 316 3.10 16.22 -13.04
CA VAL A 316 3.56 17.31 -12.18
C VAL A 316 4.63 16.83 -11.21
N LEU A 317 4.37 15.74 -10.49
CA LEU A 317 5.33 15.18 -9.53
C LEU A 317 6.52 14.53 -10.23
N GLY A 318 6.29 13.83 -11.33
CA GLY A 318 7.34 13.16 -12.11
C GLY A 318 8.29 14.15 -12.78
N CYS A 319 7.78 15.23 -13.40
CA CYS A 319 8.62 16.30 -13.93
C CYS A 319 9.35 17.04 -12.80
N GLY A 320 8.69 17.28 -11.66
CA GLY A 320 9.36 17.83 -10.47
C GLY A 320 10.54 16.96 -10.03
N ALA A 321 10.33 15.65 -9.91
CA ALA A 321 11.40 14.70 -9.55
C ALA A 321 12.47 14.56 -10.65
N TYR A 322 12.13 14.78 -11.90
CA TYR A 322 13.09 14.80 -13.01
C TYR A 322 14.01 16.02 -12.96
N PHE A 323 13.42 17.23 -12.83
CA PHE A 323 14.19 18.47 -12.85
C PHE A 323 14.95 18.76 -11.56
N PHE A 324 14.36 18.42 -10.42
CA PHE A 324 14.94 18.64 -9.08
C PHE A 324 15.49 17.33 -8.45
N GLY A 325 15.67 16.28 -9.26
CA GLY A 325 16.08 14.96 -8.74
C GLY A 325 17.45 14.97 -8.07
N ALA A 326 18.42 15.71 -8.61
CA ALA A 326 19.74 15.83 -8.03
C ALA A 326 19.70 16.51 -6.64
N GLU A 327 18.96 17.61 -6.52
CA GLU A 327 18.80 18.36 -5.27
C GLU A 327 18.05 17.53 -4.22
N ILE A 328 17.02 16.79 -4.63
CA ILE A 328 16.28 15.90 -3.72
C ILE A 328 17.15 14.76 -3.26
N LEU A 329 17.98 14.17 -4.15
CA LEU A 329 18.89 13.09 -3.80
C LEU A 329 19.98 13.55 -2.84
N GLN A 330 20.41 14.82 -2.89
CA GLN A 330 21.36 15.41 -1.94
C GLN A 330 20.86 15.40 -0.49
N ILE A 331 19.53 15.30 -0.27
CA ILE A 331 18.96 15.11 1.08
C ILE A 331 19.36 13.75 1.66
N TYR A 332 19.60 12.75 0.81
CA TYR A 332 19.90 11.37 1.22
C TYR A 332 21.41 11.10 1.27
N THR A 333 22.21 11.74 0.43
CA THR A 333 23.66 11.49 0.31
C THR A 333 24.39 12.68 -0.30
N GLU A 334 25.65 12.86 0.09
CA GLU A 334 26.55 13.86 -0.49
C GLU A 334 27.48 13.26 -1.55
N GLU A 335 27.48 11.93 -1.74
CA GLU A 335 28.34 11.22 -2.68
C GLU A 335 27.87 11.43 -4.12
N ALA A 336 28.71 12.11 -4.92
CA ALA A 336 28.39 12.50 -6.30
C ALA A 336 28.04 11.30 -7.20
N ASP A 337 28.76 10.18 -7.05
CA ASP A 337 28.55 8.95 -7.86
C ASP A 337 27.20 8.30 -7.53
N VAL A 338 26.79 8.31 -6.24
CA VAL A 338 25.49 7.81 -5.79
C VAL A 338 24.36 8.68 -6.33
N ILE A 339 24.53 10.02 -6.29
CA ILE A 339 23.56 10.97 -6.84
C ILE A 339 23.43 10.74 -8.35
N GLN A 340 24.53 10.58 -9.07
CA GLN A 340 24.51 10.33 -10.52
C GLN A 340 23.73 9.06 -10.87
N CYS A 341 23.96 7.94 -10.17
CA CYS A 341 23.19 6.70 -10.34
C CYS A 341 21.69 6.93 -10.05
N GLY A 342 21.37 7.66 -9.00
CA GLY A 342 19.99 7.98 -8.65
C GLY A 342 19.30 8.85 -9.71
N VAL A 343 19.97 9.87 -10.23
CA VAL A 343 19.48 10.74 -11.31
C VAL A 343 19.25 9.93 -12.59
N GLU A 344 20.15 9.02 -12.96
CA GLU A 344 19.96 8.13 -14.12
C GLU A 344 18.66 7.32 -13.98
N ILE A 345 18.42 6.72 -12.82
CA ILE A 345 17.20 5.95 -12.54
C ILE A 345 15.96 6.84 -12.61
N LEU A 346 15.99 8.00 -11.97
CA LEU A 346 14.88 8.95 -11.98
C LEU A 346 14.58 9.45 -13.40
N SER A 347 15.59 9.73 -14.21
CA SER A 347 15.41 10.22 -15.58
C SER A 347 14.62 9.27 -16.48
N ILE A 348 14.74 7.97 -16.24
CA ILE A 348 14.04 6.93 -17.01
C ILE A 348 12.64 6.67 -16.49
N THR A 349 12.47 6.76 -15.16
CA THR A 349 11.25 6.27 -14.51
C THR A 349 10.23 7.36 -14.23
N THR A 350 10.65 8.59 -13.89
CA THR A 350 9.74 9.63 -13.39
C THR A 350 8.85 10.24 -14.46
N VAL A 351 9.38 10.53 -15.65
CA VAL A 351 8.56 11.09 -16.73
C VAL A 351 7.50 10.10 -17.21
N PRO A 352 7.83 8.82 -17.54
CA PRO A 352 6.83 7.85 -17.95
C PRO A 352 5.99 7.31 -16.78
N TYR A 353 6.16 7.80 -15.55
CA TYR A 353 5.43 7.32 -14.37
C TYR A 353 3.91 7.46 -14.48
N PHE A 354 3.42 8.36 -15.35
CA PHE A 354 2.00 8.44 -15.68
C PHE A 354 1.43 7.14 -16.26
N LEU A 355 2.27 6.33 -16.93
CA LEU A 355 1.88 4.99 -17.40
C LEU A 355 1.57 4.05 -16.23
N CYS A 356 2.35 4.13 -15.14
CA CYS A 356 2.06 3.40 -13.91
C CYS A 356 0.66 3.77 -13.36
N GLY A 357 0.33 5.07 -13.38
CA GLY A 357 -0.98 5.56 -12.98
C GLY A 357 -2.12 5.00 -13.83
N ILE A 358 -1.96 5.02 -15.15
CA ILE A 358 -2.96 4.44 -16.07
C ILE A 358 -3.10 2.93 -15.83
N MET A 359 -1.98 2.24 -15.67
CA MET A 359 -1.93 0.79 -15.42
C MET A 359 -2.75 0.39 -14.18
N ASP A 360 -2.66 1.16 -13.09
CA ASP A 360 -3.32 0.83 -11.82
C ASP A 360 -4.82 1.22 -11.80
N LEU A 361 -5.24 2.18 -12.62
CA LEU A 361 -6.63 2.62 -12.67
C LEU A 361 -7.59 1.56 -13.21
N PHE A 362 -7.19 0.78 -14.22
CA PHE A 362 -8.05 -0.26 -14.80
C PHE A 362 -8.35 -1.39 -13.79
N PRO A 363 -7.36 -1.98 -13.10
CA PRO A 363 -7.63 -2.91 -12.00
C PRO A 363 -8.50 -2.28 -10.90
N GLY A 364 -8.27 -1.01 -10.56
CA GLY A 364 -9.09 -0.27 -9.60
C GLY A 364 -10.56 -0.21 -10.01
N ALA A 365 -10.84 0.17 -11.25
CA ALA A 365 -12.20 0.22 -11.79
C ALA A 365 -12.83 -1.18 -11.86
N LEU A 366 -12.09 -2.20 -12.33
CA LEU A 366 -12.56 -3.58 -12.41
C LEU A 366 -12.89 -4.16 -11.02
N ARG A 367 -12.05 -3.89 -10.01
CA ARG A 367 -12.32 -4.25 -8.61
C ARG A 367 -13.58 -3.55 -8.08
N GLY A 368 -13.78 -2.27 -8.41
CA GLY A 368 -14.99 -1.54 -8.09
C GLY A 368 -16.26 -2.21 -8.63
N MET A 369 -16.18 -2.84 -9.78
CA MET A 369 -17.27 -3.66 -10.35
C MET A 369 -17.36 -5.08 -9.73
N GLY A 370 -16.39 -5.49 -8.92
CA GLY A 370 -16.32 -6.82 -8.29
C GLY A 370 -15.45 -7.84 -9.05
N TYR A 371 -14.82 -7.44 -10.15
CA TYR A 371 -13.90 -8.29 -10.91
C TYR A 371 -12.46 -8.04 -10.45
N SER A 372 -11.87 -8.93 -9.67
CA SER A 372 -10.53 -8.76 -9.11
C SER A 372 -9.53 -9.83 -9.58
N ALA A 373 -10.00 -11.06 -9.82
CA ALA A 373 -9.12 -12.17 -10.19
C ALA A 373 -8.50 -11.97 -11.59
N VAL A 374 -9.29 -11.57 -12.58
CA VAL A 374 -8.78 -11.38 -13.95
C VAL A 374 -7.76 -10.24 -14.04
N PRO A 375 -8.05 -9.02 -13.52
CA PRO A 375 -7.04 -7.96 -13.51
C PRO A 375 -5.79 -8.29 -12.69
N MET A 376 -5.90 -9.09 -11.63
CA MET A 376 -4.73 -9.61 -10.89
C MET A 376 -3.84 -10.44 -11.82
N VAL A 377 -4.41 -11.45 -12.50
CA VAL A 377 -3.64 -12.34 -13.39
C VAL A 377 -2.97 -11.53 -14.52
N LEU A 378 -3.71 -10.61 -15.14
CA LEU A 378 -3.18 -9.75 -16.21
C LEU A 378 -2.05 -8.83 -15.69
N SER A 379 -2.17 -8.26 -14.49
CA SER A 379 -1.10 -7.46 -13.89
C SER A 379 0.13 -8.31 -13.55
N ILE A 380 -0.05 -9.53 -13.07
CA ILE A 380 1.06 -10.45 -12.79
C ILE A 380 1.78 -10.80 -14.10
N ILE A 381 1.06 -11.19 -15.14
CA ILE A 381 1.65 -11.54 -16.44
C ILE A 381 2.34 -10.31 -17.07
N GLY A 382 1.67 -9.18 -17.11
CA GLY A 382 2.17 -7.96 -17.76
C GLY A 382 3.31 -7.30 -16.99
N THR A 383 3.18 -7.15 -15.69
CA THR A 383 4.21 -6.47 -14.89
C THR A 383 5.33 -7.43 -14.50
N VAL A 384 4.99 -8.52 -13.82
CA VAL A 384 6.01 -9.44 -13.28
C VAL A 384 6.59 -10.30 -14.39
N GLY A 385 5.75 -10.88 -15.24
CA GLY A 385 6.19 -11.72 -16.37
C GLY A 385 7.11 -10.96 -17.31
N MET A 386 6.75 -9.72 -17.67
CA MET A 386 7.59 -8.88 -18.55
C MET A 386 8.92 -8.51 -17.89
N ARG A 387 8.93 -8.18 -16.59
CA ARG A 387 10.18 -7.87 -15.87
C ARG A 387 11.08 -9.08 -15.70
N VAL A 388 10.52 -10.24 -15.40
CA VAL A 388 11.27 -11.50 -15.33
C VAL A 388 11.88 -11.82 -16.69
N LEU A 389 11.08 -11.75 -17.77
CA LEU A 389 11.58 -11.93 -19.12
C LEU A 389 12.70 -10.93 -19.44
N TRP A 390 12.53 -9.67 -19.06
CA TRP A 390 13.55 -8.62 -19.28
C TRP A 390 14.87 -8.92 -18.58
N ILE A 391 14.80 -9.29 -17.31
CA ILE A 391 16.00 -9.59 -16.49
C ILE A 391 16.75 -10.81 -17.01
N PHE A 392 16.06 -11.87 -17.43
CA PHE A 392 16.72 -13.11 -17.82
C PHE A 392 17.04 -13.21 -19.30
N ALA A 393 16.26 -12.59 -20.20
CA ALA A 393 16.45 -12.71 -21.64
C ALA A 393 17.20 -11.51 -22.27
N PHE A 394 16.89 -10.29 -21.84
CA PHE A 394 17.41 -9.08 -22.51
C PHE A 394 18.55 -8.41 -21.72
N PHE A 395 18.42 -8.29 -20.41
CA PHE A 395 19.41 -7.62 -19.57
C PHE A 395 20.81 -8.24 -19.62
N PRO A 396 21.03 -9.57 -19.73
CA PRO A 396 22.36 -10.14 -19.85
C PRO A 396 23.14 -9.68 -21.09
N GLN A 397 22.42 -9.27 -22.14
CA GLN A 397 23.02 -8.80 -23.40
C GLN A 397 23.42 -7.31 -23.34
N HIS A 398 22.76 -6.53 -22.49
CA HIS A 398 22.98 -5.09 -22.35
C HIS A 398 23.02 -4.69 -20.87
N ARG A 399 24.13 -4.96 -20.19
CA ARG A 399 24.32 -4.70 -18.77
C ARG A 399 24.54 -3.21 -18.48
N SER A 400 23.45 -2.45 -18.36
CA SER A 400 23.46 -1.07 -17.86
C SER A 400 22.26 -0.80 -16.97
N LEU A 401 22.39 0.13 -16.02
CA LEU A 401 21.28 0.58 -15.18
C LEU A 401 20.17 1.14 -16.06
N TYR A 402 20.51 1.95 -17.05
CA TYR A 402 19.57 2.49 -18.02
C TYR A 402 18.69 1.39 -18.64
N PHE A 403 19.29 0.35 -19.18
CA PHE A 403 18.57 -0.74 -19.84
C PHE A 403 17.75 -1.57 -18.88
N LEU A 404 18.21 -1.76 -17.63
CA LEU A 404 17.47 -2.45 -16.58
C LEU A 404 16.17 -1.71 -16.26
N PHE A 405 16.22 -0.37 -16.10
CA PHE A 405 15.06 0.44 -15.70
C PHE A 405 14.07 0.71 -16.84
N ILE A 406 14.44 0.53 -18.12
CA ILE A 406 13.47 0.51 -19.24
C ILE A 406 12.43 -0.61 -19.06
N SER A 407 12.73 -1.65 -18.31
CA SER A 407 11.76 -2.70 -17.97
C SER A 407 10.50 -2.16 -17.27
N TYR A 408 10.59 -1.02 -16.55
CA TYR A 408 9.43 -0.38 -15.91
C TYR A 408 8.41 0.12 -16.93
N PRO A 409 8.72 1.09 -17.81
CA PRO A 409 7.75 1.58 -18.79
C PRO A 409 7.32 0.47 -19.77
N ALA A 410 8.21 -0.46 -20.16
CA ALA A 410 7.86 -1.59 -21.00
C ALA A 410 6.79 -2.50 -20.35
N SER A 411 6.97 -2.83 -19.07
CA SER A 411 6.00 -3.65 -18.32
C SER A 411 4.67 -2.91 -18.09
N TRP A 412 4.71 -1.59 -17.85
CA TRP A 412 3.50 -0.78 -17.71
C TRP A 412 2.69 -0.76 -19.00
N ILE A 413 3.32 -0.53 -20.16
CA ILE A 413 2.63 -0.52 -21.45
C ILE A 413 2.01 -1.89 -21.74
N ALA A 414 2.76 -2.98 -21.57
CA ALA A 414 2.24 -4.33 -21.75
C ALA A 414 1.01 -4.61 -20.89
N THR A 415 1.07 -4.21 -19.62
CA THR A 415 -0.04 -4.38 -18.67
C THR A 415 -1.25 -3.51 -19.05
N ILE A 416 -1.04 -2.25 -19.44
CA ILE A 416 -2.11 -1.33 -19.87
C ILE A 416 -2.90 -1.95 -21.03
N VAL A 417 -2.20 -2.45 -22.05
CA VAL A 417 -2.87 -3.04 -23.23
C VAL A 417 -3.79 -4.19 -22.81
N MET A 418 -3.29 -5.10 -21.97
CA MET A 418 -4.10 -6.23 -21.50
C MET A 418 -5.28 -5.77 -20.63
N GLN A 419 -5.07 -4.80 -19.75
CA GLN A 419 -6.11 -4.30 -18.85
C GLN A 419 -7.19 -3.50 -19.58
N VAL A 420 -6.85 -2.71 -20.61
CA VAL A 420 -7.81 -2.00 -21.47
C VAL A 420 -8.71 -2.99 -22.19
N VAL A 421 -8.13 -4.03 -22.78
CA VAL A 421 -8.89 -5.10 -23.45
C VAL A 421 -9.84 -5.78 -22.45
N CYS A 422 -9.35 -6.14 -21.27
CA CYS A 422 -10.17 -6.73 -20.22
C CYS A 422 -11.33 -5.81 -19.82
N TYR A 423 -11.03 -4.53 -19.55
CA TYR A 423 -12.05 -3.54 -19.19
C TYR A 423 -13.13 -3.42 -20.26
N TYR A 424 -12.76 -3.39 -21.53
CA TYR A 424 -13.71 -3.32 -22.65
C TYR A 424 -14.68 -4.51 -22.64
N PHE A 425 -14.19 -5.75 -22.46
CA PHE A 425 -15.03 -6.94 -22.43
C PHE A 425 -15.95 -6.98 -21.21
N VAL A 426 -15.43 -6.68 -20.01
CA VAL A 426 -16.22 -6.63 -18.78
C VAL A 426 -17.30 -5.55 -18.87
N ARG A 427 -16.94 -4.36 -19.34
CA ARG A 427 -17.88 -3.26 -19.57
C ARG A 427 -19.02 -3.68 -20.51
N LYS A 428 -18.69 -4.30 -21.64
CA LYS A 428 -19.70 -4.77 -22.62
C LYS A 428 -20.66 -5.80 -22.00
N HIS A 429 -20.16 -6.63 -21.10
CA HIS A 429 -21.00 -7.61 -20.37
C HIS A 429 -21.91 -6.95 -19.33
N CYS A 430 -21.42 -5.96 -18.61
CA CYS A 430 -22.20 -5.24 -17.60
C CYS A 430 -23.27 -4.31 -18.19
N TYR A 431 -23.13 -3.86 -19.46
CA TYR A 431 -24.07 -2.94 -20.10
C TYR A 431 -25.21 -3.65 -20.85
N LYS A 432 -25.15 -4.99 -20.95
CA LYS A 432 -26.24 -5.84 -21.41
C LYS A 432 -27.19 -6.16 -20.25
#